data_719ce0c964844ce609ec36434e698dfd
#
_entry.id   719ce0c964844ce609ec36434e698dfd
#
_cell.length_a   1.000
_cell.length_b   1.000
_cell.length_c   1.000
_cell.angle_alpha   90.00
_cell.angle_beta   90.00
_cell.angle_gamma   90.00
#
_symmetry.space_group_name_H-M   'P 1'
#
loop_
_entity.id
_entity.type
_entity.pdbx_description
1 polymer ?
#
loop_
_entity_poly.entity_id
_entity_poly.type
_entity_poly.pdbx_seq_one_letter_code
_entity_poly.pdbx_strand_id
1 'polypeptide(L)'
;MLLVICPHQFKCYILNSVFGSKELKSYKIVHHVNRAVTRFKKDKTNKASFSPTSWSFPKCNKQLDNWECGYYVMCWMHEFVLFRQHNFSQNNWKDNTQFSSKQLEERVNSWVNSFGPKYLRQLIDW
;
A
#
# COMPACT_ATOMS: atom_id res chain seq x y z
N MET A 1 1.34 -7.53 -2.08
CA MET A 1 1.10 -6.27 -2.84
C MET A 1 0.29 -5.33 -1.98
N LEU A 2 0.67 -4.06 -1.90
CA LEU A 2 -0.09 -2.97 -1.30
C LEU A 2 -0.48 -1.96 -2.38
N LEU A 3 -1.76 -1.63 -2.44
CA LEU A 3 -2.29 -0.58 -3.30
C LEU A 3 -2.58 0.66 -2.44
N VAL A 4 -2.02 1.80 -2.84
CA VAL A 4 -2.27 3.09 -2.19
C VAL A 4 -2.98 4.01 -3.18
N ILE A 5 -4.12 4.54 -2.78
CA ILE A 5 -4.96 5.41 -3.60
C ILE A 5 -5.01 6.80 -2.96
N CYS A 6 -4.58 7.81 -3.71
CA CYS A 6 -4.65 9.22 -3.32
C CYS A 6 -5.69 9.93 -4.18
N PRO A 7 -6.98 9.86 -3.83
CA PRO A 7 -8.07 10.30 -4.70
C PRO A 7 -8.03 11.81 -5.00
N HIS A 8 -7.60 12.62 -4.05
CA HIS A 8 -7.47 14.09 -4.24
C HIS A 8 -6.34 14.48 -5.18
N GLN A 9 -5.31 13.65 -5.31
CA GLN A 9 -4.17 13.88 -6.22
C GLN A 9 -4.34 13.12 -7.54
N PHE A 10 -5.37 12.27 -7.65
CA PHE A 10 -5.58 11.36 -8.77
C PHE A 10 -4.38 10.45 -9.04
N LYS A 11 -3.71 10.03 -7.98
CA LYS A 11 -2.53 9.18 -8.02
C LYS A 11 -2.78 7.85 -7.33
N CYS A 12 -2.24 6.81 -7.91
CA CYS A 12 -2.24 5.47 -7.33
C CYS A 12 -0.82 4.91 -7.35
N TYR A 13 -0.50 4.14 -6.32
CA TYR A 13 0.80 3.52 -6.18
C TYR A 13 0.63 2.03 -5.90
N ILE A 14 1.47 1.22 -6.51
CA ILE A 14 1.53 -0.22 -6.28
C ILE A 14 2.90 -0.56 -5.71
N LEU A 15 2.92 -1.07 -4.47
CA LEU A 15 4.09 -1.66 -3.86
C LEU A 15 3.95 -3.17 -3.94
N ASN A 16 4.93 -3.81 -4.58
CA ASN A 16 4.93 -5.26 -4.74
C ASN A 16 6.26 -5.82 -4.24
N SER A 17 6.22 -6.66 -3.21
CA SER A 17 7.39 -7.30 -2.61
C SER A 17 8.00 -8.38 -3.51
N VAL A 18 7.23 -8.94 -4.42
CA VAL A 18 7.70 -9.98 -5.34
C VAL A 18 8.43 -9.35 -6.52
N PHE A 19 9.52 -9.98 -6.94
CA PHE A 19 10.16 -9.64 -8.21
C PHE A 19 9.26 -10.04 -9.37
N GLY A 20 8.98 -9.11 -10.27
CA GLY A 20 8.10 -9.40 -11.41
C GLY A 20 7.82 -8.17 -12.27
N SER A 21 6.92 -8.35 -13.23
CA SER A 21 6.52 -7.31 -14.16
C SER A 21 5.94 -6.11 -13.43
N LYS A 22 6.43 -4.93 -13.80
CA LYS A 22 5.85 -3.63 -13.41
C LYS A 22 4.79 -3.14 -14.40
N GLU A 23 4.31 -4.03 -15.25
CA GLU A 23 3.31 -3.67 -16.22
C GLU A 23 1.94 -3.51 -15.56
N LEU A 24 1.40 -2.32 -15.69
CA LEU A 24 0.10 -1.97 -15.11
C LEU A 24 -1.02 -2.93 -15.56
N LYS A 25 -0.93 -3.42 -16.79
CA LYS A 25 -1.90 -4.36 -17.37
C LYS A 25 -2.00 -5.69 -16.63
N SER A 26 -0.95 -6.10 -15.93
CA SER A 26 -0.94 -7.35 -15.15
C SER A 26 -1.83 -7.29 -13.90
N TYR A 27 -2.22 -6.09 -13.47
CA TYR A 27 -3.02 -5.89 -12.27
C TYR A 27 -4.50 -5.66 -12.61
N LYS A 28 -5.31 -6.70 -12.51
CA LYS A 28 -6.77 -6.63 -12.79
C LYS A 28 -7.49 -5.54 -11.99
N ILE A 29 -7.06 -5.26 -10.77
CA ILE A 29 -7.63 -4.25 -9.88
C ILE A 29 -7.56 -2.82 -10.48
N VAL A 30 -6.60 -2.54 -11.35
CA VAL A 30 -6.39 -1.22 -11.96
C VAL A 30 -7.65 -0.71 -12.66
N HIS A 31 -8.36 -1.58 -13.38
CA HIS A 31 -9.59 -1.20 -14.06
C HIS A 31 -10.67 -0.72 -13.09
N HIS A 32 -10.86 -1.43 -11.98
CA HIS A 32 -11.85 -1.07 -10.96
C HIS A 32 -11.49 0.23 -10.25
N VAL A 33 -10.22 0.41 -9.91
CA VAL A 33 -9.72 1.64 -9.27
C VAL A 33 -9.87 2.84 -10.21
N ASN A 34 -9.53 2.70 -11.49
CA ASN A 34 -9.71 3.77 -12.47
C ASN A 34 -11.16 4.21 -12.58
N ARG A 35 -12.10 3.26 -12.60
CA ARG A 35 -13.55 3.58 -12.60
C ARG A 35 -13.97 4.32 -11.34
N ALA A 36 -13.53 3.86 -10.16
CA ALA A 36 -13.86 4.49 -8.88
C ALA A 36 -13.31 5.92 -8.78
N VAL A 37 -12.04 6.12 -9.16
CA VAL A 37 -11.40 7.44 -9.14
C VAL A 37 -12.04 8.38 -10.17
N THR A 38 -12.41 7.88 -11.34
CA THR A 38 -13.14 8.68 -12.35
C THR A 38 -14.49 9.15 -11.83
N ARG A 39 -15.23 8.26 -11.14
CA ARG A 39 -16.51 8.62 -10.51
C ARG A 39 -16.32 9.68 -9.44
N PHE A 40 -15.35 9.49 -8.56
CA PHE A 40 -15.00 10.47 -7.53
C PHE A 40 -14.66 11.86 -8.11
N LYS A 41 -13.94 11.90 -9.25
CA LYS A 41 -13.64 13.15 -9.95
C LYS A 41 -14.92 13.86 -10.42
N LYS A 42 -15.82 13.13 -11.07
CA LYS A 42 -17.10 13.69 -11.54
C LYS A 42 -17.90 14.32 -10.41
N ASP A 43 -17.99 13.62 -9.29
CA ASP A 43 -18.78 14.06 -8.14
C ASP A 43 -18.19 15.33 -7.48
N LYS A 44 -16.88 15.55 -7.59
CA LYS A 44 -16.19 16.68 -6.95
C LYS A 44 -16.04 17.91 -7.84
N THR A 45 -15.93 17.77 -9.14
CA THR A 45 -15.45 18.87 -9.99
C THR A 45 -16.47 19.45 -10.96
N ASN A 46 -17.65 18.83 -11.14
CA ASN A 46 -18.64 19.24 -12.14
C ASN A 46 -18.06 19.55 -13.56
N LYS A 47 -16.76 19.34 -13.76
CA LYS A 47 -16.04 19.57 -15.00
C LYS A 47 -15.57 18.24 -15.55
N ALA A 48 -15.94 17.96 -16.79
CA ALA A 48 -15.48 16.80 -17.55
C ALA A 48 -14.00 16.90 -17.98
N SER A 49 -13.12 17.34 -17.09
CA SER A 49 -11.69 17.34 -17.37
C SER A 49 -11.13 15.95 -17.09
N PHE A 50 -11.00 15.17 -18.14
CA PHE A 50 -10.46 13.81 -18.12
C PHE A 50 -8.92 13.83 -18.08
N SER A 51 -8.34 14.11 -16.91
CA SER A 51 -6.95 13.68 -16.73
C SER A 51 -6.97 12.23 -16.23
N PRO A 52 -6.22 11.32 -16.87
CA PRO A 52 -6.17 9.92 -16.43
C PRO A 52 -5.57 9.82 -15.03
N THR A 53 -5.94 8.78 -14.29
CA THR A 53 -5.31 8.45 -13.00
C THR A 53 -3.85 8.10 -13.26
N SER A 54 -2.95 8.76 -12.54
CA SER A 54 -1.52 8.47 -12.62
C SER A 54 -1.17 7.26 -11.76
N TRP A 55 -0.42 6.30 -12.31
CA TRP A 55 0.05 5.11 -11.63
C TRP A 55 1.56 5.10 -11.51
N SER A 56 2.05 4.70 -10.35
CA SER A 56 3.48 4.59 -10.08
C SER A 56 3.80 3.33 -9.30
N PHE A 57 5.02 2.83 -9.51
CA PHE A 57 5.58 1.67 -8.81
C PHE A 57 6.80 2.12 -8.01
N PRO A 58 6.60 2.61 -6.78
CA PRO A 58 7.71 3.01 -5.93
C PRO A 58 8.67 1.84 -5.70
N LYS A 59 9.94 2.14 -5.54
CA LYS A 59 10.89 1.15 -5.05
C LYS A 59 10.46 0.74 -3.65
N CYS A 60 10.41 -0.54 -3.40
CA CYS A 60 10.05 -1.10 -2.10
C CYS A 60 10.86 -2.35 -1.84
N ASN A 61 10.99 -2.71 -0.58
CA ASN A 61 11.69 -3.91 -0.13
C ASN A 61 11.14 -5.15 -0.84
N LYS A 62 12.04 -6.07 -1.19
CA LYS A 62 11.71 -7.30 -1.91
C LYS A 62 11.85 -8.50 -1.01
N GLN A 63 10.86 -9.40 -1.08
CA GLN A 63 10.87 -10.65 -0.32
C GLN A 63 11.74 -11.70 -1.00
N LEU A 64 12.30 -12.62 -0.20
CA LEU A 64 13.02 -13.79 -0.70
C LEU A 64 12.05 -14.91 -1.06
N ASP A 65 11.14 -15.20 -0.16
CA ASP A 65 10.25 -16.35 -0.22
C ASP A 65 8.80 -15.95 -0.57
N ASN A 66 8.02 -16.92 -1.02
CA ASN A 66 6.66 -16.68 -1.49
C ASN A 66 5.63 -16.47 -0.36
N TRP A 67 5.98 -16.74 0.89
CA TRP A 67 5.07 -16.67 2.04
C TRP A 67 5.10 -15.33 2.79
N GLU A 68 6.16 -14.52 2.62
CA GLU A 68 6.40 -13.30 3.39
C GLU A 68 5.56 -12.10 2.97
N CYS A 69 4.83 -12.17 1.86
CA CYS A 69 4.17 -11.02 1.25
C CYS A 69 3.22 -10.27 2.19
N GLY A 70 2.54 -10.98 3.10
CA GLY A 70 1.68 -10.37 4.11
C GLY A 70 2.45 -9.51 5.11
N TYR A 71 3.60 -9.99 5.57
CA TYR A 71 4.46 -9.27 6.50
C TYR A 71 5.02 -7.99 5.88
N TYR A 72 5.41 -8.02 4.61
CA TYR A 72 5.86 -6.83 3.89
C TYR A 72 4.75 -5.78 3.78
N VAL A 73 3.53 -6.20 3.47
CA VAL A 73 2.37 -5.29 3.45
C VAL A 73 2.14 -4.66 4.82
N MET A 74 2.19 -5.45 5.90
CA MET A 74 2.07 -4.94 7.27
C MET A 74 3.18 -3.93 7.61
N CYS A 75 4.42 -4.20 7.23
CA CYS A 75 5.54 -3.28 7.44
C CYS A 75 5.30 -1.95 6.73
N TRP A 76 4.91 -1.97 5.47
CA TRP A 76 4.64 -0.75 4.71
C TRP A 76 3.44 0.03 5.26
N MET A 77 2.36 -0.64 5.64
CA MET A 77 1.21 0.02 6.28
C MET A 77 1.61 0.68 7.60
N HIS A 78 2.43 0.01 8.40
CA HIS A 78 2.95 0.56 9.64
C HIS A 78 3.77 1.84 9.40
N GLU A 79 4.66 1.83 8.40
CA GLU A 79 5.43 3.00 8.00
C GLU A 79 4.53 4.14 7.54
N PHE A 80 3.50 3.85 6.76
CA PHE A 80 2.51 4.85 6.35
C PHE A 80 1.81 5.51 7.54
N VAL A 81 1.36 4.71 8.49
CA VAL A 81 0.60 5.20 9.66
C VAL A 81 1.50 5.99 10.60
N LEU A 82 2.67 5.45 10.95
CA LEU A 82 3.56 6.08 11.94
C LEU A 82 4.26 7.32 11.41
N PHE A 83 4.75 7.25 10.18
CA PHE A 83 5.57 8.34 9.63
C PHE A 83 4.78 9.30 8.75
N ARG A 84 3.47 9.09 8.58
CA ARG A 84 2.61 9.89 7.71
C ARG A 84 3.26 10.12 6.33
N GLN A 85 3.93 9.09 5.82
CA GLN A 85 4.69 9.17 4.58
C GLN A 85 3.75 9.11 3.38
N HIS A 86 3.13 10.21 3.08
CA HIS A 86 2.23 10.34 1.93
C HIS A 86 2.97 10.69 0.63
N ASN A 87 4.27 10.96 0.71
CA ASN A 87 5.04 11.43 -0.43
C ASN A 87 6.04 10.36 -0.91
N PHE A 88 5.63 9.58 -1.90
CA PHE A 88 6.45 8.54 -2.53
C PHE A 88 7.62 9.09 -3.38
N SER A 89 7.65 10.39 -3.66
CA SER A 89 8.73 11.02 -4.41
C SER A 89 9.97 11.26 -3.55
N GLN A 90 9.83 11.22 -2.23
CA GLN A 90 10.94 11.42 -1.31
C GLN A 90 11.68 10.12 -1.00
N ASN A 91 12.92 10.27 -0.59
CA ASN A 91 13.99 9.26 -0.54
C ASN A 91 13.73 7.97 0.28
N ASN A 92 12.65 7.91 1.04
CA ASN A 92 12.40 6.82 1.98
C ASN A 92 11.91 5.51 1.34
N TRP A 93 11.46 5.55 0.08
CA TRP A 93 11.01 4.39 -0.70
C TRP A 93 12.01 4.02 -1.79
N LYS A 94 13.29 4.14 -1.50
CA LYS A 94 14.37 3.82 -2.46
C LYS A 94 14.99 2.44 -2.24
N ASP A 95 14.63 1.80 -1.15
CA ASP A 95 15.28 0.59 -0.73
C ASP A 95 14.59 -0.66 -1.32
N ASN A 96 15.38 -1.47 -2.04
CA ASN A 96 14.97 -2.79 -2.50
C ASN A 96 15.51 -3.90 -1.59
N THR A 97 16.18 -3.55 -0.48
CA THR A 97 16.73 -4.55 0.42
C THR A 97 15.63 -5.38 1.07
N GLN A 98 15.97 -6.59 1.37
CA GLN A 98 15.09 -7.48 2.11
C GLN A 98 15.02 -7.05 3.58
N PHE A 99 13.87 -7.25 4.20
CA PHE A 99 13.81 -7.20 5.65
C PHE A 99 14.47 -8.45 6.22
N SER A 100 15.29 -8.29 7.24
CA SER A 100 15.77 -9.44 8.00
C SER A 100 14.61 -10.08 8.78
N SER A 101 14.72 -11.38 9.09
CA SER A 101 13.73 -12.08 9.90
C SER A 101 13.44 -11.36 11.23
N LYS A 102 14.48 -10.81 11.84
CA LYS A 102 14.36 -10.02 13.07
C LYS A 102 13.52 -8.75 12.87
N GLN A 103 13.75 -8.01 11.78
CA GLN A 103 12.96 -6.82 11.46
C GLN A 103 11.48 -7.14 11.19
N LEU A 104 11.21 -8.25 10.50
CA LEU A 104 9.84 -8.71 10.27
C LEU A 104 9.16 -9.09 11.59
N GLU A 105 9.83 -9.84 12.43
CA GLU A 105 9.32 -10.27 13.74
C GLU A 105 9.04 -9.08 14.66
N GLU A 106 9.97 -8.15 14.79
CA GLU A 106 9.79 -6.93 15.60
C GLU A 106 8.58 -6.10 15.15
N ARG A 107 8.40 -5.96 13.85
CA ARG A 107 7.27 -5.21 13.29
C ARG A 107 5.94 -5.92 13.48
N VAL A 108 5.89 -7.23 13.27
CA VAL A 108 4.69 -8.04 13.53
C VAL A 108 4.31 -7.98 15.00
N ASN A 109 5.28 -8.16 15.90
CA ASN A 109 5.03 -8.05 17.33
C ASN A 109 4.51 -6.66 17.73
N SER A 110 5.06 -5.60 17.15
CA SER A 110 4.56 -4.24 17.36
C SER A 110 3.10 -4.10 16.91
N TRP A 111 2.72 -4.65 15.77
CA TRP A 111 1.34 -4.68 15.30
C TRP A 111 0.43 -5.47 16.23
N VAL A 112 0.82 -6.68 16.59
CA VAL A 112 0.04 -7.55 17.47
C VAL A 112 -0.17 -6.88 18.84
N ASN A 113 0.86 -6.28 19.41
CA ASN A 113 0.77 -5.59 20.69
C ASN A 113 -0.08 -4.31 20.64
N SER A 114 -0.09 -3.62 19.52
CA SER A 114 -0.87 -2.39 19.35
C SER A 114 -2.35 -2.63 19.05
N PHE A 115 -2.64 -3.67 18.26
CA PHE A 115 -3.99 -3.93 17.76
C PHE A 115 -4.65 -5.18 18.36
N GLY A 116 -3.87 -6.19 18.70
CA GLY A 116 -4.37 -7.47 19.22
C GLY A 116 -5.29 -7.31 20.44
N PRO A 117 -4.89 -6.63 21.52
CA PRO A 117 -5.73 -6.49 22.71
C PRO A 117 -7.05 -5.75 22.44
N LYS A 118 -7.05 -4.79 21.53
CA LYS A 118 -8.24 -4.02 21.18
C LYS A 118 -9.26 -4.87 20.40
N TYR A 119 -8.78 -5.67 19.47
CA TYR A 119 -9.65 -6.52 18.66
C TYR A 119 -10.13 -7.76 19.41
N LEU A 120 -9.28 -8.36 20.25
CA LEU A 120 -9.68 -9.50 21.08
C LEU A 120 -10.76 -9.11 22.09
N ARG A 121 -10.70 -7.91 22.67
CA ARG A 121 -11.79 -7.41 23.54
C ARG A 121 -13.11 -7.27 22.79
N GLN A 122 -13.09 -6.75 21.57
CA GLN A 122 -14.30 -6.62 20.75
C GLN A 122 -14.92 -7.97 20.35
N LEU A 123 -14.11 -9.03 20.26
CA LEU A 123 -14.61 -10.39 19.96
C LEU A 123 -15.18 -11.13 21.18
N ILE A 124 -14.80 -10.71 22.39
CA ILE A 124 -15.29 -11.29 23.64
C ILE A 124 -16.61 -10.63 24.09
N ASP A 125 -16.84 -9.39 23.66
CA ASP A 125 -18.07 -8.62 23.97
C ASP A 125 -19.24 -8.92 23.01
N TRP A 126 -19.13 -9.97 22.17
CA TRP A 126 -20.19 -10.56 21.35
C TRP A 126 -20.60 -11.90 21.94
#